data_d915d64efcb775bbae6de300bbf70d73
#
_entry.id   d915d64efcb775bbae6de300bbf70d73
#
_cell.length_a   1.000
_cell.length_b   1.000
_cell.length_c   1.000
_cell.angle_alpha   90.00
_cell.angle_beta   90.00
_cell.angle_gamma   90.00
#
_symmetry.space_group_name_H-M   'P 1'
#
loop_
_entity.id
_entity.type
_entity.pdbx_description
1 polymer ?
#
loop_
_entity_poly.entity_id
_entity_poly.type
_entity_poly.pdbx_seq_one_letter_code
_entity_poly.pdbx_strand_id
1 'polypeptide(L)'
;MRARQALPPLILGVFAVAAAGCDDFRPAKHNTAATVPAATTAAPPVAAVVPALTPPTTTDATAGDPSAATLTPGVSAGALAATTPMAQSIEAAEATGPAPKSATPSPLLIKVEVLLDRAHFSPGVIDGRPGENLTNALAAYAKAHGTEGGGAIDAGALSALSTQDKGAITQAYQITPEDEAGPFIGKVPVGFVEQAKLPALGYTDPVQELASKFHMSQGLLKALNPGADFTKAGTTLVVVQPSVAPLPKVARVEIDKAANQVRAMDGAGKVLAAFPATVGSTERPAPDGTWAVKVVAPRPDYTYDPKKLTFGPASKGVLTVKPGPNNPVGSTWIALTKETYGIHGTPEPDKVGKAASHGCVRLTNWDAATLGKAVSKGTPVVFVGQTTKS
;
A
#
# COMPACT_ATOMS: atom_id res chain seq x y z
N MET A 1 63.39 -16.04 29.47
CA MET A 1 63.00 -15.14 30.59
C MET A 1 61.49 -14.84 30.45
N ARG A 2 60.71 -15.29 31.42
CA ARG A 2 59.25 -15.16 31.47
C ARG A 2 58.87 -13.89 32.22
N ALA A 3 57.99 -13.05 31.70
CA ALA A 3 57.31 -12.04 32.49
C ALA A 3 55.82 -12.30 32.43
N ARG A 4 55.26 -12.69 33.58
CA ARG A 4 53.81 -12.79 33.84
C ARG A 4 53.31 -11.40 34.23
N GLN A 5 52.25 -10.91 33.62
CA GLN A 5 51.49 -9.78 34.12
C GLN A 5 50.17 -10.26 34.67
N ALA A 6 49.89 -9.81 35.90
CA ALA A 6 48.75 -10.18 36.72
C ALA A 6 47.52 -9.31 36.40
N LEU A 7 46.34 -9.92 36.51
CA LEU A 7 45.00 -9.26 36.47
C LEU A 7 44.70 -8.64 37.85
N PRO A 8 44.03 -7.49 37.90
CA PRO A 8 43.47 -6.95 39.14
C PRO A 8 42.05 -7.52 39.44
N PRO A 9 41.64 -7.49 40.71
CA PRO A 9 40.46 -8.20 41.19
C PRO A 9 39.13 -7.43 40.96
N LEU A 10 38.07 -8.22 40.80
CA LEU A 10 36.69 -7.85 40.70
C LEU A 10 36.18 -7.35 42.06
N ILE A 11 35.64 -6.13 42.13
CA ILE A 11 34.94 -5.62 43.32
C ILE A 11 33.43 -5.86 43.13
N LEU A 12 32.89 -6.72 43.99
CA LEU A 12 31.47 -7.04 44.09
C LEU A 12 30.80 -6.01 45.01
N GLY A 13 30.03 -5.10 44.49
CA GLY A 13 29.23 -4.14 45.26
C GLY A 13 27.82 -4.70 45.52
N VAL A 14 27.55 -5.06 46.78
CA VAL A 14 26.23 -5.42 47.27
C VAL A 14 25.48 -4.15 47.61
N PHE A 15 24.36 -3.90 46.95
CA PHE A 15 23.39 -2.90 47.38
C PHE A 15 22.18 -3.59 48.03
N ALA A 16 22.06 -3.35 49.34
CA ALA A 16 20.89 -3.70 50.11
C ALA A 16 19.76 -2.72 49.85
N VAL A 17 18.55 -3.23 49.48
CA VAL A 17 17.33 -2.45 49.41
C VAL A 17 16.58 -2.71 50.70
N ALA A 18 16.38 -1.63 51.48
CA ALA A 18 15.58 -1.62 52.66
C ALA A 18 14.07 -1.62 52.31
N ALA A 19 13.32 -2.51 52.91
CA ALA A 19 11.88 -2.53 52.96
C ALA A 19 11.34 -1.55 54.00
N ALA A 20 10.37 -0.73 53.62
CA ALA A 20 9.44 -0.01 54.50
C ALA A 20 8.09 -0.04 53.81
N GLY A 21 7.12 -0.67 54.37
CA GLY A 21 6.19 -0.30 55.35
C GLY A 21 4.81 -0.36 54.72
N CYS A 22 4.02 -1.40 55.06
CA CYS A 22 2.58 -1.51 54.77
C CYS A 22 1.81 -0.43 55.53
N ASP A 23 0.79 0.12 54.87
CA ASP A 23 -0.36 0.60 55.60
C ASP A 23 -1.66 0.33 54.82
N ASP A 24 -2.60 -0.15 55.60
CA ASP A 24 -3.94 -0.62 55.33
C ASP A 24 -4.84 0.39 54.56
N PHE A 25 -5.57 -0.09 53.58
CA PHE A 25 -6.86 0.52 53.21
C PHE A 25 -7.96 -0.55 53.15
N ARG A 26 -8.83 -0.54 54.19
CA ARG A 26 -10.07 -1.31 54.26
C ARG A 26 -11.09 -0.76 53.25
N PRO A 27 -11.91 -1.60 52.60
CA PRO A 27 -13.04 -1.15 51.82
C PRO A 27 -14.27 -0.85 52.70
N ALA A 28 -14.84 0.32 52.53
CA ALA A 28 -16.13 0.68 53.12
C ALA A 28 -17.28 0.05 52.33
N LYS A 29 -18.10 -0.72 53.04
CA LYS A 29 -19.41 -1.19 52.56
C LYS A 29 -20.42 -0.03 52.65
N HIS A 30 -21.06 0.28 51.52
CA HIS A 30 -22.37 0.93 51.55
C HIS A 30 -23.33 0.24 50.60
N ASN A 31 -24.27 -0.48 51.20
CA ASN A 31 -25.53 -0.91 50.61
C ASN A 31 -26.45 0.30 50.54
N THR A 32 -26.98 0.62 49.36
CA THR A 32 -28.32 1.21 49.26
C THR A 32 -28.89 0.81 47.89
N ALA A 33 -29.97 0.03 47.98
CA ALA A 33 -30.83 -0.28 46.85
C ALA A 33 -31.56 1.00 46.42
N ALA A 34 -31.45 1.33 45.13
CA ALA A 34 -32.25 2.35 44.48
C ALA A 34 -33.07 1.71 43.36
N THR A 35 -34.35 1.84 43.52
CA THR A 35 -35.48 1.46 42.70
C THR A 35 -35.31 1.88 41.23
N VAL A 36 -35.59 0.96 40.32
CA VAL A 36 -35.66 1.19 38.85
C VAL A 36 -37.00 1.86 38.54
N PRO A 37 -37.06 3.01 37.87
CA PRO A 37 -38.28 3.50 37.26
C PRO A 37 -38.48 2.88 35.87
N ALA A 38 -39.73 2.62 35.54
CA ALA A 38 -40.25 1.94 34.40
C ALA A 38 -39.85 2.53 33.02
N ALA A 39 -39.80 1.65 32.04
CA ALA A 39 -39.53 1.92 30.66
C ALA A 39 -40.38 3.04 30.07
N THR A 40 -39.71 4.04 29.51
CA THR A 40 -40.30 4.98 28.56
C THR A 40 -40.04 4.42 27.15
N THR A 41 -41.13 4.18 26.43
CA THR A 41 -41.20 3.76 25.04
C THR A 41 -40.31 4.65 24.15
N ALA A 42 -39.24 4.09 23.62
CA ALA A 42 -38.44 4.74 22.61
C ALA A 42 -39.21 4.86 21.30
N ALA A 43 -39.27 6.06 20.75
CA ALA A 43 -39.78 6.35 19.42
C ALA A 43 -38.92 5.62 18.36
N PRO A 44 -39.50 5.21 17.21
CA PRO A 44 -38.76 4.53 16.15
C PRO A 44 -37.67 5.44 15.58
N PRO A 45 -36.50 4.89 15.19
CA PRO A 45 -35.43 5.69 14.60
C PRO A 45 -35.90 6.32 13.30
N VAL A 46 -35.82 7.64 13.23
CA VAL A 46 -36.00 8.40 11.99
C VAL A 46 -34.96 7.92 11.01
N ALA A 47 -35.40 7.35 9.90
CA ALA A 47 -34.53 6.95 8.81
C ALA A 47 -33.75 8.18 8.30
N ALA A 48 -32.46 8.21 8.55
CA ALA A 48 -31.58 9.21 8.00
C ALA A 48 -31.58 9.05 6.48
N VAL A 49 -32.13 10.03 5.80
CA VAL A 49 -32.07 10.16 4.33
C VAL A 49 -30.60 10.32 3.97
N VAL A 50 -30.01 9.27 3.46
CA VAL A 50 -28.68 9.29 2.85
C VAL A 50 -28.81 10.11 1.57
N PRO A 51 -28.11 11.24 1.39
CA PRO A 51 -28.04 11.84 0.06
C PRO A 51 -27.36 10.81 -0.83
N ALA A 52 -28.08 10.37 -1.87
CA ALA A 52 -27.58 9.53 -2.91
C ALA A 52 -26.32 10.22 -3.46
N LEU A 53 -25.20 9.49 -3.48
CA LEU A 53 -24.08 9.82 -4.34
C LEU A 53 -24.64 9.74 -5.75
N THR A 54 -24.93 10.88 -6.34
CA THR A 54 -25.25 10.96 -7.76
C THR A 54 -24.09 10.34 -8.52
N PRO A 55 -24.33 9.36 -9.38
CA PRO A 55 -23.28 8.87 -10.27
C PRO A 55 -22.78 10.07 -11.06
N PRO A 56 -21.47 10.21 -11.29
CA PRO A 56 -20.94 11.26 -12.12
C PRO A 56 -21.64 11.17 -13.49
N THR A 57 -22.24 12.27 -13.91
CA THR A 57 -22.74 12.42 -15.27
C THR A 57 -21.56 12.16 -16.19
N THR A 58 -21.67 11.17 -17.05
CA THR A 58 -20.72 10.88 -18.12
C THR A 58 -20.69 12.10 -19.06
N THR A 59 -19.87 13.08 -18.75
CA THR A 59 -19.36 13.99 -19.75
C THR A 59 -18.15 13.28 -20.35
N ASP A 60 -18.35 12.89 -21.58
CA ASP A 60 -17.35 12.37 -22.50
C ASP A 60 -16.20 13.38 -22.61
N ALA A 61 -15.16 13.17 -21.82
CA ALA A 61 -13.90 13.86 -21.94
C ALA A 61 -12.82 12.76 -21.98
N THR A 62 -12.40 12.49 -23.19
CA THR A 62 -11.19 11.73 -23.56
C THR A 62 -9.94 12.38 -22.97
N ALA A 63 -9.83 12.36 -21.65
CA ALA A 63 -8.56 12.54 -20.95
C ALA A 63 -8.13 11.15 -20.49
N GLY A 64 -7.14 10.59 -21.16
CA GLY A 64 -6.58 9.28 -20.85
C GLY A 64 -6.24 9.17 -19.37
N ASP A 65 -6.55 8.03 -18.76
CA ASP A 65 -6.18 7.67 -17.40
C ASP A 65 -4.63 7.60 -17.32
N PRO A 66 -3.94 8.52 -16.63
CA PRO A 66 -2.49 8.45 -16.51
C PRO A 66 -2.02 7.24 -15.69
N SER A 67 -2.93 6.62 -14.92
CA SER A 67 -2.66 5.35 -14.21
C SER A 67 -2.91 4.12 -15.12
N ALA A 68 -3.58 4.32 -16.25
CA ALA A 68 -3.78 3.34 -17.31
C ALA A 68 -3.03 3.76 -18.58
N ALA A 69 -1.89 4.45 -18.44
CA ALA A 69 -1.04 4.73 -19.57
C ALA A 69 -0.72 3.40 -20.26
N THR A 70 -1.36 3.20 -21.40
CA THR A 70 -1.03 2.12 -22.31
C THR A 70 0.46 2.27 -22.61
N LEU A 71 1.27 1.32 -22.14
CA LEU A 71 2.68 1.26 -22.47
C LEU A 71 2.75 1.14 -23.99
N THR A 72 2.89 2.29 -24.65
CA THR A 72 3.03 2.31 -26.11
C THR A 72 4.37 1.67 -26.45
N PRO A 73 4.44 0.64 -27.30
CA PRO A 73 5.69 0.04 -27.70
C PRO A 73 6.43 1.00 -28.63
N GLY A 74 7.12 1.95 -28.08
CA GLY A 74 7.92 2.87 -28.84
C GLY A 74 9.38 2.79 -28.42
N VAL A 75 10.17 2.09 -29.18
CA VAL A 75 11.60 1.75 -29.07
C VAL A 75 11.79 0.33 -28.54
N SER A 76 12.53 -0.46 -29.27
CA SER A 76 12.92 -1.83 -28.91
C SER A 76 13.58 -1.81 -27.51
N ALA A 77 12.80 -2.16 -26.51
CA ALA A 77 13.12 -2.00 -25.09
C ALA A 77 14.38 -2.78 -24.64
N GLY A 78 14.78 -3.79 -25.40
CA GLY A 78 15.86 -4.69 -24.99
C GLY A 78 17.29 -4.14 -25.12
N ALA A 79 17.55 -3.20 -26.03
CA ALA A 79 18.92 -2.80 -26.32
C ALA A 79 19.50 -1.78 -25.34
N LEU A 80 18.71 -0.83 -24.83
CA LEU A 80 19.20 0.20 -23.90
C LEU A 80 19.20 -0.25 -22.43
N ALA A 81 18.24 -1.07 -22.01
CA ALA A 81 18.24 -1.66 -20.68
C ALA A 81 19.51 -2.48 -20.41
N ALA A 82 20.00 -3.22 -21.42
CA ALA A 82 21.23 -4.00 -21.35
C ALA A 82 22.53 -3.17 -21.32
N THR A 83 22.47 -1.85 -21.52
CA THR A 83 23.68 -1.02 -21.64
C THR A 83 24.17 -0.42 -20.34
N THR A 84 23.29 -0.25 -19.32
CA THR A 84 23.74 0.27 -18.03
C THR A 84 24.24 -0.88 -17.11
N PRO A 85 25.36 -0.68 -16.36
CA PRO A 85 25.89 -1.73 -15.48
C PRO A 85 24.86 -2.19 -14.45
N MET A 86 24.02 -1.28 -13.95
CA MET A 86 22.98 -1.63 -12.98
C MET A 86 21.88 -2.49 -13.60
N ALA A 87 21.39 -2.14 -14.80
CA ALA A 87 20.41 -2.95 -15.51
C ALA A 87 20.94 -4.37 -15.81
N GLN A 88 22.19 -4.48 -16.28
CA GLN A 88 22.84 -5.77 -16.49
C GLN A 88 22.94 -6.58 -15.20
N SER A 89 23.29 -5.94 -14.08
CA SER A 89 23.34 -6.59 -12.79
C SER A 89 21.96 -7.09 -12.31
N ILE A 90 20.87 -6.35 -12.61
CA ILE A 90 19.50 -6.76 -12.30
C ILE A 90 19.11 -7.98 -13.14
N GLU A 91 19.35 -7.95 -14.44
CA GLU A 91 19.02 -9.07 -15.34
C GLU A 91 19.78 -10.35 -14.95
N ALA A 92 21.07 -10.23 -14.64
CA ALA A 92 21.95 -11.35 -14.27
C ALA A 92 21.84 -11.80 -12.82
N ALA A 93 21.01 -11.12 -11.99
CA ALA A 93 20.95 -11.41 -10.56
C ALA A 93 20.47 -12.83 -10.27
N GLU A 94 21.19 -13.53 -9.37
CA GLU A 94 20.90 -14.89 -8.90
C GLU A 94 20.90 -14.92 -7.37
N ALA A 95 20.10 -15.83 -6.79
CA ALA A 95 20.03 -16.04 -5.34
C ALA A 95 21.09 -17.06 -4.89
N THR A 96 22.35 -16.64 -4.85
CA THR A 96 23.52 -17.49 -4.52
C THR A 96 23.87 -17.48 -3.04
N GLY A 97 23.14 -16.75 -2.20
CA GLY A 97 23.42 -16.59 -0.79
C GLY A 97 22.24 -16.01 -0.01
N PRO A 98 22.44 -15.63 1.25
CA PRO A 98 21.40 -15.03 2.06
C PRO A 98 20.91 -13.71 1.43
N ALA A 99 19.64 -13.41 1.62
CA ALA A 99 19.03 -12.19 1.12
C ALA A 99 19.80 -10.93 1.56
N PRO A 100 20.04 -9.96 0.66
CA PRO A 100 20.70 -8.72 0.99
C PRO A 100 19.99 -7.97 2.12
N LYS A 101 20.77 -7.44 3.07
CA LYS A 101 20.24 -6.66 4.21
C LYS A 101 20.57 -5.17 4.10
N SER A 102 21.13 -4.74 2.97
CA SER A 102 21.56 -3.35 2.75
C SER A 102 20.37 -2.40 2.56
N ALA A 103 20.56 -1.16 3.00
CA ALA A 103 19.66 -0.06 2.70
C ALA A 103 19.81 0.46 1.25
N THR A 104 20.88 0.08 0.54
CA THR A 104 21.06 0.37 -0.89
C THR A 104 20.26 -0.62 -1.74
N PRO A 105 19.65 -0.17 -2.86
CA PRO A 105 18.93 -1.06 -3.76
C PRO A 105 19.80 -2.24 -4.22
N SER A 106 19.27 -3.44 -4.10
CA SER A 106 19.93 -4.68 -4.52
C SER A 106 19.39 -5.15 -5.86
N PRO A 107 20.23 -5.47 -6.85
CA PRO A 107 19.80 -6.05 -8.13
C PRO A 107 18.90 -7.28 -7.95
N LEU A 108 19.24 -8.18 -7.02
CA LEU A 108 18.44 -9.37 -6.73
C LEU A 108 17.05 -9.01 -6.21
N LEU A 109 16.96 -8.07 -5.26
CA LEU A 109 15.66 -7.69 -4.69
C LEU A 109 14.79 -6.99 -5.74
N ILE A 110 15.35 -6.11 -6.57
CA ILE A 110 14.62 -5.49 -7.68
C ILE A 110 14.04 -6.57 -8.60
N LYS A 111 14.84 -7.57 -9.00
CA LYS A 111 14.39 -8.66 -9.85
C LYS A 111 13.24 -9.44 -9.22
N VAL A 112 13.37 -9.82 -7.94
CA VAL A 112 12.33 -10.56 -7.21
C VAL A 112 11.05 -9.72 -7.08
N GLU A 113 11.16 -8.44 -6.74
CA GLU A 113 10.02 -7.52 -6.62
C GLU A 113 9.26 -7.37 -7.94
N VAL A 114 9.96 -7.22 -9.06
CA VAL A 114 9.35 -7.11 -10.40
C VAL A 114 8.63 -8.41 -10.78
N LEU A 115 9.25 -9.57 -10.55
CA LEU A 115 8.63 -10.85 -10.85
C LEU A 115 7.40 -11.12 -9.99
N LEU A 116 7.42 -10.73 -8.73
CA LEU A 116 6.26 -10.81 -7.84
C LEU A 116 5.13 -9.87 -8.28
N ASP A 117 5.46 -8.62 -8.63
CA ASP A 117 4.48 -7.64 -9.13
C ASP A 117 3.78 -8.19 -10.38
N ARG A 118 4.54 -8.77 -11.33
CA ARG A 118 4.01 -9.39 -12.55
C ARG A 118 3.13 -10.60 -12.27
N ALA A 119 3.45 -11.36 -11.23
CA ALA A 119 2.64 -12.49 -10.78
C ALA A 119 1.39 -12.06 -9.99
N HIS A 120 1.13 -10.75 -9.84
CA HIS A 120 0.10 -10.15 -8.99
C HIS A 120 0.26 -10.41 -7.48
N PHE A 121 1.46 -10.76 -7.03
CA PHE A 121 1.82 -10.81 -5.62
C PHE A 121 2.65 -9.57 -5.29
N SER A 122 1.97 -8.42 -5.24
CA SER A 122 2.61 -7.11 -5.15
C SER A 122 3.52 -6.98 -3.92
N PRO A 123 4.76 -6.52 -4.07
CA PRO A 123 5.60 -6.11 -2.95
C PRO A 123 5.24 -4.69 -2.45
N GLY A 124 4.25 -4.03 -3.05
CA GLY A 124 3.99 -2.60 -2.91
C GLY A 124 4.87 -1.78 -3.84
N VAL A 125 5.72 -0.94 -3.28
CA VAL A 125 6.69 -0.16 -4.05
C VAL A 125 7.91 -1.02 -4.37
N ILE A 126 8.32 -1.05 -5.64
CA ILE A 126 9.58 -1.66 -6.07
C ILE A 126 10.71 -0.70 -5.70
N ASP A 127 11.53 -1.06 -4.70
CA ASP A 127 12.61 -0.21 -4.20
C ASP A 127 13.96 -0.92 -4.08
N GLY A 128 13.99 -2.23 -4.34
CA GLY A 128 15.19 -3.08 -4.26
C GLY A 128 15.70 -3.29 -2.83
N ARG A 129 14.84 -3.15 -1.81
CA ARG A 129 15.22 -3.22 -0.41
C ARG A 129 14.51 -4.34 0.34
N PRO A 130 15.14 -4.91 1.37
CA PRO A 130 14.46 -5.88 2.21
C PRO A 130 13.32 -5.19 2.99
N GLY A 131 12.18 -5.88 3.11
CA GLY A 131 11.05 -5.36 3.84
C GLY A 131 9.99 -6.43 4.11
N GLU A 132 9.10 -6.10 5.03
CA GLU A 132 8.03 -7.01 5.44
C GLU A 132 7.03 -7.26 4.28
N ASN A 133 6.71 -6.23 3.50
CA ASN A 133 5.85 -6.37 2.33
C ASN A 133 6.42 -7.38 1.32
N LEU A 134 7.72 -7.33 1.03
CA LEU A 134 8.38 -8.27 0.14
C LEU A 134 8.34 -9.70 0.70
N THR A 135 8.62 -9.86 1.99
CA THR A 135 8.54 -11.17 2.68
C THR A 135 7.12 -11.74 2.62
N ASN A 136 6.10 -10.91 2.90
CA ASN A 136 4.70 -11.30 2.85
C ASN A 136 4.22 -11.63 1.42
N ALA A 137 4.70 -10.90 0.42
CA ALA A 137 4.40 -11.17 -0.99
C ALA A 137 4.98 -12.52 -1.43
N LEU A 138 6.24 -12.82 -1.08
CA LEU A 138 6.87 -14.12 -1.33
C LEU A 138 6.14 -15.27 -0.63
N ALA A 139 5.77 -15.10 0.65
CA ALA A 139 5.03 -16.11 1.39
C ALA A 139 3.66 -16.38 0.78
N ALA A 140 2.95 -15.33 0.34
CA ALA A 140 1.67 -15.46 -0.32
C ALA A 140 1.81 -16.16 -1.69
N TYR A 141 2.85 -15.82 -2.47
CA TYR A 141 3.16 -16.47 -3.74
C TYR A 141 3.47 -17.97 -3.54
N ALA A 142 4.37 -18.29 -2.61
CA ALA A 142 4.74 -19.67 -2.29
C ALA A 142 3.51 -20.49 -1.90
N LYS A 143 2.66 -19.96 -1.00
CA LYS A 143 1.43 -20.61 -0.58
C LYS A 143 0.45 -20.84 -1.73
N ALA A 144 0.28 -19.86 -2.62
CA ALA A 144 -0.66 -19.96 -3.75
C ALA A 144 -0.20 -20.94 -4.83
N HIS A 145 1.10 -21.21 -4.93
CA HIS A 145 1.71 -22.09 -5.92
C HIS A 145 2.20 -23.42 -5.35
N GLY A 146 1.99 -23.68 -4.04
CA GLY A 146 2.42 -24.91 -3.39
C GLY A 146 3.94 -25.10 -3.38
N THR A 147 4.71 -24.00 -3.38
CA THR A 147 6.17 -24.03 -3.28
C THR A 147 6.61 -23.89 -1.83
N GLU A 148 7.73 -24.55 -1.48
CA GLU A 148 8.36 -24.36 -0.16
C GLU A 148 9.13 -23.03 -0.15
N GLY A 149 9.39 -22.48 1.06
CA GLY A 149 10.25 -21.28 1.20
C GLY A 149 9.69 -20.15 2.07
N GLY A 150 8.39 -20.11 2.33
CA GLY A 150 7.78 -19.29 3.41
C GLY A 150 8.15 -17.81 3.47
N GLY A 151 8.52 -17.17 2.34
CA GLY A 151 8.91 -15.76 2.30
C GLY A 151 10.43 -15.52 2.28
N ALA A 152 11.24 -16.56 2.27
CA ALA A 152 12.68 -16.44 2.06
C ALA A 152 13.02 -16.17 0.58
N ILE A 153 14.04 -15.35 0.36
CA ILE A 153 14.60 -15.09 -0.97
C ILE A 153 15.75 -16.07 -1.16
N ASP A 154 15.46 -17.21 -1.79
CA ASP A 154 16.41 -18.25 -2.10
C ASP A 154 16.35 -18.64 -3.59
N ALA A 155 17.23 -19.57 -3.99
CA ALA A 155 17.31 -20.05 -5.36
C ALA A 155 16.00 -20.72 -5.83
N GLY A 156 15.29 -21.39 -4.92
CA GLY A 156 14.01 -22.05 -5.20
C GLY A 156 12.90 -21.02 -5.51
N ALA A 157 12.77 -20.00 -4.68
CA ALA A 157 11.80 -18.91 -4.88
C ALA A 157 12.08 -18.15 -6.18
N LEU A 158 13.35 -17.77 -6.43
CA LEU A 158 13.73 -17.09 -7.67
C LEU A 158 13.50 -17.96 -8.91
N SER A 159 13.83 -19.26 -8.83
CA SER A 159 13.60 -20.21 -9.91
C SER A 159 12.11 -20.37 -10.22
N ALA A 160 11.27 -20.49 -9.20
CA ALA A 160 9.82 -20.60 -9.37
C ALA A 160 9.23 -19.36 -10.08
N LEU A 161 9.62 -18.15 -9.66
CA LEU A 161 9.21 -16.89 -10.27
C LEU A 161 9.71 -16.79 -11.73
N SER A 162 11.01 -17.04 -11.97
CA SER A 162 11.64 -16.92 -13.29
C SER A 162 11.18 -17.98 -14.30
N THR A 163 10.65 -19.12 -13.83
CA THR A 163 10.08 -20.14 -14.71
C THR A 163 8.75 -19.68 -15.29
N GLN A 164 7.96 -18.92 -14.53
CA GLN A 164 6.67 -18.41 -14.99
C GLN A 164 6.79 -17.15 -15.83
N ASP A 165 7.82 -16.32 -15.60
CA ASP A 165 8.06 -15.10 -16.34
C ASP A 165 9.55 -15.00 -16.75
N LYS A 166 9.80 -15.03 -18.05
CA LYS A 166 11.14 -14.92 -18.67
C LYS A 166 11.37 -13.56 -19.33
N GLY A 167 10.45 -12.61 -19.15
CA GLY A 167 10.58 -11.26 -19.69
C GLY A 167 11.73 -10.49 -19.05
N ALA A 168 12.28 -9.52 -19.77
CA ALA A 168 13.28 -8.61 -19.25
C ALA A 168 12.73 -7.86 -18.02
N ILE A 169 13.55 -7.72 -16.99
CA ILE A 169 13.16 -7.07 -15.72
C ILE A 169 13.18 -5.55 -15.88
N THR A 170 14.11 -5.04 -16.68
CA THR A 170 14.29 -3.63 -16.97
C THR A 170 13.96 -3.31 -18.41
N GLN A 171 13.63 -2.06 -18.69
CA GLN A 171 13.41 -1.55 -20.06
C GLN A 171 13.91 -0.13 -20.19
N ALA A 172 14.21 0.26 -21.43
CA ALA A 172 14.41 1.64 -21.77
C ALA A 172 13.04 2.33 -21.94
N TYR A 173 12.89 3.51 -21.38
CA TYR A 173 11.72 4.35 -21.54
C TYR A 173 12.13 5.75 -21.95
N GLN A 174 11.55 6.27 -23.01
CA GLN A 174 11.77 7.66 -23.42
C GLN A 174 10.66 8.52 -22.86
N ILE A 175 11.02 9.55 -22.07
CA ILE A 175 10.07 10.53 -21.54
C ILE A 175 9.28 11.13 -22.71
N THR A 176 7.97 11.05 -22.65
CA THR A 176 7.08 11.55 -23.70
C THR A 176 6.80 13.04 -23.50
N PRO A 177 6.30 13.76 -24.53
CA PRO A 177 5.82 15.14 -24.35
C PRO A 177 4.72 15.26 -23.30
N GLU A 178 3.88 14.23 -23.14
CA GLU A 178 2.82 14.19 -22.12
C GLU A 178 3.40 14.07 -20.71
N ASP A 179 4.43 13.25 -20.51
CA ASP A 179 5.14 13.14 -19.23
C ASP A 179 5.83 14.47 -18.84
N GLU A 180 6.32 15.24 -19.83
CA GLU A 180 6.89 16.57 -19.60
C GLU A 180 5.83 17.63 -19.27
N ALA A 181 4.70 17.58 -19.96
CA ALA A 181 3.66 18.61 -19.87
C ALA A 181 2.87 18.57 -18.56
N GLY A 182 2.70 17.41 -17.93
CA GLY A 182 1.87 17.21 -16.74
C GLY A 182 0.37 17.30 -17.02
N PRO A 183 -0.43 17.91 -16.15
CA PRO A 183 -0.13 18.99 -15.20
C PRO A 183 0.46 18.54 -13.86
N PHE A 184 1.41 19.32 -13.33
CA PHE A 184 2.02 19.11 -12.02
C PHE A 184 1.58 20.17 -11.03
N ILE A 185 1.34 19.75 -9.77
CA ILE A 185 0.90 20.68 -8.72
C ILE A 185 2.06 21.24 -7.88
N GLY A 186 3.30 20.83 -8.16
CA GLY A 186 4.51 21.24 -7.44
C GLY A 186 4.57 20.68 -6.01
N LYS A 187 3.55 20.90 -5.21
CA LYS A 187 3.48 20.46 -3.82
C LYS A 187 2.04 20.14 -3.42
N VAL A 188 1.84 19.04 -2.72
CA VAL A 188 0.56 18.75 -2.08
C VAL A 188 0.33 19.71 -0.91
N PRO A 189 -0.72 20.54 -0.92
CA PRO A 189 -1.00 21.43 0.20
C PRO A 189 -1.30 20.67 1.49
N VAL A 190 -0.92 21.25 2.61
CA VAL A 190 -1.22 20.68 3.92
C VAL A 190 -2.69 20.93 4.28
N GLY A 191 -3.41 19.85 4.59
CA GLY A 191 -4.81 19.89 5.02
C GLY A 191 -5.84 20.02 3.90
N PHE A 192 -7.02 19.48 4.17
CA PHE A 192 -8.10 19.34 3.18
C PHE A 192 -8.68 20.66 2.70
N VAL A 193 -8.60 21.73 3.52
CA VAL A 193 -9.10 23.06 3.14
C VAL A 193 -8.32 23.62 1.94
N GLU A 194 -7.00 23.51 1.98
CA GLU A 194 -6.16 23.99 0.89
C GLU A 194 -6.19 23.04 -0.32
N GLN A 195 -6.25 21.73 -0.07
CA GLN A 195 -6.41 20.74 -1.14
C GLN A 195 -7.71 20.92 -1.92
N ALA A 196 -8.81 21.26 -1.24
CA ALA A 196 -10.11 21.48 -1.87
C ALA A 196 -10.15 22.71 -2.82
N LYS A 197 -9.15 23.60 -2.74
CA LYS A 197 -9.04 24.75 -3.65
C LYS A 197 -8.39 24.39 -4.99
N LEU A 198 -7.70 23.25 -5.07
CA LEU A 198 -7.05 22.83 -6.31
C LEU A 198 -8.05 22.21 -7.30
N PRO A 199 -7.85 22.44 -8.60
CA PRO A 199 -8.70 21.84 -9.65
C PRO A 199 -8.51 20.32 -9.77
N ALA A 200 -7.35 19.81 -9.34
CA ALA A 200 -7.03 18.39 -9.28
C ALA A 200 -5.88 18.16 -8.29
N LEU A 201 -5.81 16.95 -7.69
CA LEU A 201 -4.66 16.51 -6.89
C LEU A 201 -3.70 15.68 -7.77
N GLY A 202 -3.18 16.31 -8.83
CA GLY A 202 -2.21 15.73 -9.76
C GLY A 202 -0.89 15.32 -9.10
N TYR A 203 0.03 14.77 -9.89
CA TYR A 203 1.41 14.52 -9.43
C TYR A 203 2.12 15.82 -9.08
N THR A 204 3.10 15.76 -8.17
CA THR A 204 3.88 16.94 -7.78
C THR A 204 4.88 17.34 -8.86
N ASP A 205 5.45 16.37 -9.54
CA ASP A 205 6.52 16.52 -10.51
C ASP A 205 6.63 15.27 -11.40
N PRO A 206 7.40 15.32 -12.51
CA PRO A 206 7.60 14.18 -13.41
C PRO A 206 8.20 12.94 -12.73
N VAL A 207 9.05 13.12 -11.71
CA VAL A 207 9.66 11.97 -11.00
C VAL A 207 8.60 11.18 -10.24
N GLN A 208 7.65 11.86 -9.57
CA GLN A 208 6.55 11.18 -8.89
C GLN A 208 5.66 10.43 -9.89
N GLU A 209 5.35 11.05 -11.02
CA GLU A 209 4.54 10.42 -12.06
C GLU A 209 5.20 9.19 -12.64
N LEU A 210 6.46 9.31 -13.10
CA LEU A 210 7.22 8.22 -13.68
C LEU A 210 7.46 7.08 -12.68
N ALA A 211 7.78 7.40 -11.43
CA ALA A 211 7.91 6.40 -10.38
C ALA A 211 6.60 5.62 -10.17
N SER A 212 5.46 6.32 -10.13
CA SER A 212 4.14 5.69 -10.03
C SER A 212 3.80 4.84 -11.25
N LYS A 213 4.09 5.33 -12.47
CA LYS A 213 3.88 4.64 -13.74
C LYS A 213 4.58 3.27 -13.79
N PHE A 214 5.76 3.17 -13.19
CA PHE A 214 6.57 1.95 -13.17
C PHE A 214 6.59 1.25 -11.81
N HIS A 215 5.66 1.54 -10.91
CA HIS A 215 5.54 0.97 -9.56
C HIS A 215 6.80 1.09 -8.71
N MET A 216 7.68 2.04 -9.03
CA MET A 216 8.99 2.23 -8.40
C MET A 216 8.93 3.24 -7.26
N SER A 217 9.88 3.15 -6.33
CA SER A 217 10.18 4.31 -5.50
C SER A 217 10.88 5.40 -6.32
N GLN A 218 10.65 6.67 -6.00
CA GLN A 218 11.38 7.78 -6.62
C GLN A 218 12.90 7.64 -6.41
N GLY A 219 13.31 7.05 -5.27
CA GLY A 219 14.70 6.78 -4.96
C GLY A 219 15.32 5.76 -5.91
N LEU A 220 14.63 4.67 -6.21
CA LEU A 220 15.10 3.67 -7.18
C LEU A 220 15.15 4.24 -8.59
N LEU A 221 14.12 4.96 -9.02
CA LEU A 221 14.09 5.60 -10.34
C LEU A 221 15.31 6.50 -10.55
N LYS A 222 15.64 7.34 -9.57
CA LYS A 222 16.82 8.20 -9.62
C LYS A 222 18.13 7.40 -9.58
N ALA A 223 18.21 6.34 -8.78
CA ALA A 223 19.39 5.50 -8.66
C ALA A 223 19.72 4.74 -9.96
N LEU A 224 18.70 4.33 -10.73
CA LEU A 224 18.88 3.70 -12.04
C LEU A 224 19.29 4.71 -13.11
N ASN A 225 19.05 6.00 -12.91
CA ASN A 225 19.23 7.07 -13.91
C ASN A 225 20.02 8.27 -13.34
N PRO A 226 21.27 8.06 -12.89
CA PRO A 226 22.06 9.13 -12.32
C PRO A 226 22.32 10.23 -13.39
N GLY A 227 22.01 11.48 -13.03
CA GLY A 227 22.21 12.65 -13.90
C GLY A 227 21.18 12.82 -15.01
N ALA A 228 20.14 12.00 -15.10
CA ALA A 228 19.07 12.17 -16.08
C ALA A 228 18.22 13.40 -15.76
N ASP A 229 17.80 14.10 -16.81
CA ASP A 229 16.80 15.18 -16.71
C ASP A 229 15.40 14.59 -16.88
N PHE A 230 14.70 14.40 -15.75
CA PHE A 230 13.35 13.86 -15.72
C PHE A 230 12.27 14.83 -16.23
N THR A 231 12.63 16.10 -16.46
CA THR A 231 11.69 17.14 -16.89
C THR A 231 11.67 17.37 -18.39
N LYS A 232 12.45 16.59 -19.16
CA LYS A 232 12.67 16.83 -20.58
C LYS A 232 12.21 15.65 -21.43
N ALA A 233 11.24 15.86 -22.30
CA ALA A 233 10.85 14.88 -23.32
C ALA A 233 12.04 14.46 -24.19
N GLY A 234 12.07 13.18 -24.58
CA GLY A 234 13.16 12.60 -25.32
C GLY A 234 14.31 12.05 -24.47
N THR A 235 14.37 12.38 -23.16
CA THR A 235 15.34 11.75 -22.24
C THR A 235 15.02 10.26 -22.11
N THR A 236 16.03 9.42 -22.31
CA THR A 236 15.90 7.96 -22.17
C THR A 236 16.26 7.55 -20.74
N LEU A 237 15.38 6.81 -20.10
CA LEU A 237 15.53 6.28 -18.76
C LEU A 237 15.60 4.76 -18.75
N VAL A 238 16.32 4.19 -17.78
CA VAL A 238 16.17 2.80 -17.38
C VAL A 238 15.10 2.72 -16.31
N VAL A 239 14.07 1.92 -16.56
CA VAL A 239 12.98 1.69 -15.60
C VAL A 239 12.76 0.18 -15.45
N VAL A 240 12.11 -0.24 -14.38
CA VAL A 240 11.64 -1.62 -14.27
C VAL A 240 10.41 -1.81 -15.15
N GLN A 241 10.12 -3.06 -15.48
CA GLN A 241 8.94 -3.42 -16.27
C GLN A 241 7.90 -4.09 -15.38
N PRO A 242 6.94 -3.32 -14.79
CA PRO A 242 5.93 -3.87 -13.89
C PRO A 242 4.86 -4.67 -14.62
N SER A 243 3.90 -5.22 -13.86
CA SER A 243 2.75 -5.93 -14.43
C SER A 243 1.89 -5.02 -15.28
N VAL A 244 1.53 -5.52 -16.46
CA VAL A 244 0.52 -4.92 -17.36
C VAL A 244 -0.65 -5.87 -17.61
N ALA A 245 -0.55 -7.11 -17.13
CA ALA A 245 -1.60 -8.10 -17.31
C ALA A 245 -2.82 -7.76 -16.44
N PRO A 246 -4.04 -7.86 -16.99
CA PRO A 246 -5.24 -7.68 -16.18
C PRO A 246 -5.39 -8.84 -15.19
N LEU A 247 -5.78 -8.53 -13.95
CA LEU A 247 -6.15 -9.54 -12.99
C LEU A 247 -7.46 -10.22 -13.46
N PRO A 248 -7.55 -11.55 -13.42
CA PRO A 248 -8.80 -12.25 -13.71
C PRO A 248 -9.93 -11.81 -12.76
N LYS A 249 -11.19 -12.06 -13.18
CA LYS A 249 -12.34 -11.72 -12.35
C LYS A 249 -12.24 -12.33 -10.95
N VAL A 250 -12.36 -11.49 -9.94
CA VAL A 250 -12.29 -11.86 -8.53
C VAL A 250 -13.67 -12.25 -8.02
N ALA A 251 -13.76 -13.44 -7.42
CA ALA A 251 -14.98 -13.93 -6.82
C ALA A 251 -15.11 -13.55 -5.33
N ARG A 252 -13.99 -13.35 -4.63
CA ARG A 252 -13.95 -12.96 -3.22
C ARG A 252 -12.66 -12.18 -2.94
N VAL A 253 -12.78 -11.16 -2.09
CA VAL A 253 -11.64 -10.44 -1.51
C VAL A 253 -11.54 -10.83 -0.04
N GLU A 254 -10.34 -11.12 0.43
CA GLU A 254 -10.04 -11.36 1.83
C GLU A 254 -9.04 -10.32 2.33
N ILE A 255 -9.36 -9.67 3.44
CA ILE A 255 -8.51 -8.67 4.08
C ILE A 255 -7.96 -9.29 5.36
N ASP A 256 -6.69 -9.67 5.33
CA ASP A 256 -5.97 -10.23 6.47
C ASP A 256 -5.37 -9.09 7.30
N LYS A 257 -6.00 -8.84 8.45
CA LYS A 257 -5.60 -7.76 9.37
C LYS A 257 -4.27 -8.05 10.06
N ALA A 258 -3.94 -9.33 10.26
CA ALA A 258 -2.70 -9.72 10.92
C ALA A 258 -1.49 -9.65 9.97
N ALA A 259 -1.69 -10.02 8.70
CA ALA A 259 -0.66 -9.97 7.68
C ALA A 259 -0.58 -8.60 6.97
N ASN A 260 -1.46 -7.65 7.27
CA ASN A 260 -1.58 -6.38 6.53
C ASN A 260 -1.63 -6.63 5.00
N GLN A 261 -2.53 -7.52 4.58
CA GLN A 261 -2.60 -7.98 3.21
C GLN A 261 -4.04 -8.10 2.70
N VAL A 262 -4.26 -7.73 1.45
CA VAL A 262 -5.50 -8.00 0.71
C VAL A 262 -5.23 -9.13 -0.27
N ARG A 263 -6.05 -10.18 -0.22
CA ARG A 263 -5.99 -11.33 -1.14
C ARG A 263 -7.22 -11.34 -2.04
N ALA A 264 -7.01 -11.44 -3.33
CA ALA A 264 -8.05 -11.61 -4.33
C ALA A 264 -8.13 -13.09 -4.72
N MET A 265 -9.34 -13.66 -4.71
CA MET A 265 -9.55 -15.09 -4.90
C MET A 265 -10.54 -15.37 -6.02
N ASP A 266 -10.37 -16.51 -6.69
CA ASP A 266 -11.34 -17.07 -7.62
C ASP A 266 -12.50 -17.78 -6.91
N GLY A 267 -13.43 -18.34 -7.70
CA GLY A 267 -14.59 -19.09 -7.18
C GLY A 267 -14.23 -20.43 -6.50
N ALA A 268 -13.05 -20.97 -6.76
CA ALA A 268 -12.54 -22.17 -6.12
C ALA A 268 -11.75 -21.87 -4.82
N GLY A 269 -11.56 -20.59 -4.49
CA GLY A 269 -10.80 -20.16 -3.33
C GLY A 269 -9.27 -20.10 -3.56
N LYS A 270 -8.81 -20.23 -4.81
CA LYS A 270 -7.41 -20.03 -5.16
C LYS A 270 -7.08 -18.54 -5.10
N VAL A 271 -5.95 -18.20 -4.49
CA VAL A 271 -5.43 -16.82 -4.48
C VAL A 271 -4.91 -16.48 -5.87
N LEU A 272 -5.52 -15.46 -6.48
CA LEU A 272 -5.15 -14.90 -7.78
C LEU A 272 -4.14 -13.77 -7.62
N ALA A 273 -4.27 -13.01 -6.53
CA ALA A 273 -3.40 -11.87 -6.24
C ALA A 273 -3.31 -11.62 -4.73
N ALA A 274 -2.20 -11.03 -4.31
CA ALA A 274 -1.99 -10.53 -2.96
C ALA A 274 -1.35 -9.14 -3.03
N PHE A 275 -1.87 -8.22 -2.22
CA PHE A 275 -1.42 -6.82 -2.17
C PHE A 275 -1.10 -6.44 -0.73
N PRO A 276 0.04 -5.78 -0.45
CA PRO A 276 0.29 -5.22 0.86
C PRO A 276 -0.76 -4.16 1.16
N ALA A 277 -1.18 -4.08 2.40
CA ALA A 277 -2.23 -3.15 2.80
C ALA A 277 -1.93 -2.49 4.14
N THR A 278 -2.40 -1.27 4.32
CA THR A 278 -2.54 -0.68 5.65
C THR A 278 -3.97 -0.88 6.12
N VAL A 279 -4.18 -1.63 7.19
CA VAL A 279 -5.50 -2.10 7.61
C VAL A 279 -5.84 -1.59 9.02
N GLY A 280 -6.59 -0.50 9.10
CA GLY A 280 -7.02 0.06 10.39
C GLY A 280 -5.87 0.55 11.28
N SER A 281 -6.20 0.79 12.53
CA SER A 281 -5.26 1.11 13.61
C SER A 281 -5.86 0.66 14.94
N THR A 282 -5.09 0.75 16.03
CA THR A 282 -5.59 0.50 17.40
C THR A 282 -6.73 1.44 17.79
N GLU A 283 -6.63 2.71 17.38
CA GLU A 283 -7.65 3.73 17.67
C GLU A 283 -8.89 3.58 16.78
N ARG A 284 -8.69 3.06 15.55
CA ARG A 284 -9.74 2.85 14.53
C ARG A 284 -9.53 1.53 13.84
N PRO A 285 -9.95 0.44 14.47
CA PRO A 285 -9.81 -0.89 13.92
C PRO A 285 -10.63 -1.03 12.64
N ALA A 286 -10.10 -1.82 11.71
CA ALA A 286 -10.87 -2.26 10.57
C ALA A 286 -12.08 -3.10 11.03
N PRO A 287 -13.18 -3.12 10.27
CA PRO A 287 -14.35 -3.89 10.64
C PRO A 287 -14.07 -5.40 10.64
N ASP A 288 -14.92 -6.13 11.35
CA ASP A 288 -14.97 -7.58 11.31
C ASP A 288 -16.08 -8.08 10.38
N GLY A 289 -16.02 -9.37 10.03
CA GLY A 289 -17.07 -10.07 9.30
C GLY A 289 -17.00 -9.92 7.79
N THR A 290 -18.16 -10.09 7.14
CA THR A 290 -18.27 -10.12 5.69
C THR A 290 -19.10 -8.93 5.20
N TRP A 291 -18.57 -8.23 4.25
CA TRP A 291 -19.18 -7.10 3.54
C TRP A 291 -19.16 -7.40 2.05
N ALA A 292 -19.65 -6.50 1.23
CA ALA A 292 -19.59 -6.64 -0.22
C ALA A 292 -19.15 -5.33 -0.87
N VAL A 293 -18.58 -5.43 -2.06
CA VAL A 293 -18.33 -4.26 -2.91
C VAL A 293 -19.65 -3.61 -3.26
N LYS A 294 -19.80 -2.33 -2.96
CA LYS A 294 -20.99 -1.51 -3.29
C LYS A 294 -20.84 -0.86 -4.66
N VAL A 295 -19.70 -0.24 -4.89
CA VAL A 295 -19.35 0.45 -6.14
C VAL A 295 -17.83 0.62 -6.21
N VAL A 296 -17.29 0.63 -7.43
CA VAL A 296 -15.92 1.01 -7.72
C VAL A 296 -15.94 2.37 -8.41
N ALA A 297 -15.22 3.33 -7.87
CA ALA A 297 -15.08 4.67 -8.43
C ALA A 297 -13.61 4.90 -8.82
N PRO A 298 -13.26 4.85 -10.12
CA PRO A 298 -11.98 5.35 -10.59
C PRO A 298 -11.96 6.88 -10.46
N ARG A 299 -10.80 7.46 -10.10
CA ARG A 299 -10.61 8.90 -9.92
C ARG A 299 -11.67 9.56 -9.02
N PRO A 300 -11.82 9.09 -7.75
CA PRO A 300 -12.85 9.59 -6.86
C PRO A 300 -12.58 11.02 -6.40
N ASP A 301 -13.65 11.82 -6.24
CA ASP A 301 -13.60 12.94 -5.31
C ASP A 301 -13.48 12.40 -3.87
N TYR A 302 -12.73 13.08 -3.02
CA TYR A 302 -12.76 12.82 -1.59
C TYR A 302 -13.62 13.86 -0.88
N THR A 303 -14.72 13.42 -0.29
CA THR A 303 -15.62 14.29 0.48
C THR A 303 -15.34 14.13 1.97
N TYR A 304 -14.79 15.18 2.58
CA TYR A 304 -14.64 15.31 4.02
C TYR A 304 -15.89 15.93 4.61
N ASP A 305 -16.60 15.19 5.47
CA ASP A 305 -17.75 15.69 6.23
C ASP A 305 -17.43 15.64 7.73
N PRO A 306 -17.26 16.80 8.40
CA PRO A 306 -16.90 16.86 9.82
C PRO A 306 -18.00 16.31 10.74
N LYS A 307 -19.23 16.11 10.24
CA LYS A 307 -20.32 15.46 11.00
C LYS A 307 -20.20 13.94 11.00
N LYS A 308 -19.49 13.37 10.01
CA LYS A 308 -19.34 11.92 9.83
C LYS A 308 -17.94 11.42 10.19
N LEU A 309 -16.95 12.28 10.05
CA LEU A 309 -15.54 11.95 10.26
C LEU A 309 -15.02 12.65 11.50
N THR A 310 -14.48 11.91 12.45
CA THR A 310 -13.97 12.41 13.72
C THR A 310 -12.49 12.81 13.66
N PHE A 311 -11.91 12.88 12.46
CA PHE A 311 -10.53 13.30 12.21
C PHE A 311 -10.51 14.37 11.10
N GLY A 312 -9.39 15.08 10.97
CA GLY A 312 -9.21 16.12 9.96
C GLY A 312 -9.40 17.53 10.51
N PRO A 313 -9.46 18.57 9.66
CA PRO A 313 -9.51 19.94 10.09
C PRO A 313 -10.86 20.27 10.73
N ALA A 314 -10.86 21.22 11.67
CA ALA A 314 -12.06 21.83 12.21
C ALA A 314 -12.71 22.75 11.16
N SER A 315 -13.22 22.18 10.06
CA SER A 315 -13.96 22.93 9.06
C SER A 315 -15.43 23.07 9.48
N LYS A 316 -16.05 24.23 9.17
CA LYS A 316 -17.46 24.46 9.47
C LYS A 316 -18.41 23.82 8.44
N GLY A 317 -17.89 23.17 7.41
CA GLY A 317 -18.67 22.58 6.33
C GLY A 317 -18.01 21.40 5.64
N VAL A 318 -18.75 20.79 4.71
CA VAL A 318 -18.26 19.72 3.86
C VAL A 318 -17.20 20.27 2.90
N LEU A 319 -16.08 19.54 2.77
CA LEU A 319 -15.01 19.86 1.82
C LEU A 319 -14.96 18.77 0.75
N THR A 320 -14.80 19.16 -0.50
CA THR A 320 -14.60 18.23 -1.62
C THR A 320 -13.22 18.42 -2.21
N VAL A 321 -12.36 17.43 -2.05
CA VAL A 321 -11.03 17.38 -2.64
C VAL A 321 -11.12 16.67 -3.98
N LYS A 322 -10.62 17.30 -5.03
CA LYS A 322 -10.71 16.83 -6.40
C LYS A 322 -9.87 15.58 -6.67
N PRO A 323 -10.20 14.83 -7.74
CA PRO A 323 -9.50 13.59 -8.08
C PRO A 323 -8.01 13.81 -8.37
N GLY A 324 -7.25 12.73 -8.28
CA GLY A 324 -5.85 12.68 -8.68
C GLY A 324 -5.05 11.68 -7.84
N PRO A 325 -3.82 11.35 -8.25
CA PRO A 325 -2.96 10.40 -7.54
C PRO A 325 -2.61 10.84 -6.11
N ASN A 326 -2.60 12.15 -5.87
CA ASN A 326 -2.37 12.75 -4.55
C ASN A 326 -3.65 13.05 -3.75
N ASN A 327 -4.83 12.59 -4.21
CA ASN A 327 -6.06 12.64 -3.43
C ASN A 327 -5.93 11.78 -2.16
N PRO A 328 -6.52 12.15 -1.02
CA PRO A 328 -6.44 11.39 0.24
C PRO A 328 -6.83 9.91 0.13
N VAL A 329 -7.68 9.54 -0.82
CA VAL A 329 -8.07 8.15 -1.11
C VAL A 329 -7.45 7.63 -2.42
N GLY A 330 -6.45 8.32 -2.94
CA GLY A 330 -5.74 7.94 -4.16
C GLY A 330 -6.59 7.99 -5.41
N SER A 331 -6.18 7.21 -6.41
CA SER A 331 -6.79 7.19 -7.75
C SER A 331 -7.97 6.22 -7.89
N THR A 332 -8.26 5.39 -6.88
CA THR A 332 -9.34 4.39 -6.92
C THR A 332 -9.95 4.22 -5.55
N TRP A 333 -11.30 4.19 -5.51
CA TRP A 333 -12.09 3.89 -4.32
C TRP A 333 -13.03 2.73 -4.59
N ILE A 334 -12.91 1.66 -3.80
CA ILE A 334 -13.79 0.49 -3.80
C ILE A 334 -14.65 0.58 -2.54
N ALA A 335 -15.84 1.15 -2.67
CA ALA A 335 -16.78 1.30 -1.55
C ALA A 335 -17.32 -0.06 -1.10
N LEU A 336 -17.42 -0.27 0.20
CA LEU A 336 -18.05 -1.45 0.78
C LEU A 336 -19.50 -1.16 1.19
N THR A 337 -20.29 -2.21 1.39
CA THR A 337 -21.65 -2.11 1.94
C THR A 337 -21.65 -1.62 3.39
N LYS A 338 -20.52 -1.75 4.11
CA LYS A 338 -20.32 -1.05 5.38
C LYS A 338 -20.14 0.44 5.08
N GLU A 339 -21.01 1.25 5.68
CA GLU A 339 -21.00 2.70 5.51
C GLU A 339 -19.63 3.29 5.94
N THR A 340 -19.13 4.25 5.17
CA THR A 340 -17.85 4.96 5.35
C THR A 340 -16.59 4.12 5.18
N TYR A 341 -16.69 2.82 4.87
CA TYR A 341 -15.54 1.94 4.68
C TYR A 341 -15.30 1.61 3.21
N GLY A 342 -14.03 1.49 2.86
CA GLY A 342 -13.59 1.14 1.51
C GLY A 342 -12.17 0.61 1.46
N ILE A 343 -11.81 0.09 0.29
CA ILE A 343 -10.44 -0.24 -0.12
C ILE A 343 -10.04 0.84 -1.13
N HIS A 344 -8.87 1.45 -0.97
CA HIS A 344 -8.52 2.60 -1.79
C HIS A 344 -7.02 2.79 -1.95
N GLY A 345 -6.62 3.57 -2.96
CA GLY A 345 -5.25 3.99 -3.17
C GLY A 345 -4.75 5.01 -2.13
N THR A 346 -3.51 5.44 -2.29
CA THR A 346 -2.89 6.44 -1.39
C THR A 346 -1.89 7.31 -2.13
N PRO A 347 -1.74 8.60 -1.74
CA PRO A 347 -0.66 9.45 -2.19
C PRO A 347 0.72 9.05 -1.63
N GLU A 348 0.76 8.15 -0.63
CA GLU A 348 1.97 7.76 0.07
C GLU A 348 2.23 6.24 -0.06
N PRO A 349 2.56 5.74 -1.28
CA PRO A 349 2.72 4.31 -1.53
C PRO A 349 3.81 3.67 -0.66
N ASP A 350 4.87 4.40 -0.32
CA ASP A 350 5.96 3.90 0.54
C ASP A 350 5.51 3.56 1.97
N LYS A 351 4.36 4.07 2.42
CA LYS A 351 3.80 3.85 3.76
C LYS A 351 2.82 2.69 3.83
N VAL A 352 2.44 2.10 2.69
CA VAL A 352 1.51 0.96 2.66
C VAL A 352 2.12 -0.23 3.40
N GLY A 353 1.34 -0.84 4.30
CA GLY A 353 1.80 -1.94 5.16
C GLY A 353 2.71 -1.53 6.32
N LYS A 354 3.14 -0.27 6.39
CA LYS A 354 4.14 0.22 7.37
C LYS A 354 3.58 1.28 8.34
N ALA A 355 2.35 1.72 8.15
CA ALA A 355 1.73 2.77 8.95
C ALA A 355 0.28 2.40 9.31
N ALA A 356 -0.27 3.05 10.34
CA ALA A 356 -1.66 2.89 10.72
C ALA A 356 -2.62 3.66 9.79
N SER A 357 -3.88 3.18 9.66
CA SER A 357 -4.93 3.88 8.93
C SER A 357 -6.07 4.33 9.85
N HIS A 358 -6.97 5.19 9.35
CA HIS A 358 -8.16 5.63 10.08
C HIS A 358 -9.36 4.66 9.88
N GLY A 359 -9.10 3.36 9.71
CA GLY A 359 -10.10 2.31 9.59
C GLY A 359 -10.26 1.70 8.20
N CYS A 360 -10.06 2.47 7.14
CA CYS A 360 -10.09 1.97 5.76
C CYS A 360 -8.87 1.14 5.40
N VAL A 361 -8.96 0.40 4.29
CA VAL A 361 -7.87 -0.42 3.74
C VAL A 361 -7.15 0.36 2.65
N ARG A 362 -5.88 0.72 2.90
CA ARG A 362 -5.05 1.46 1.94
C ARG A 362 -4.15 0.52 1.16
N LEU A 363 -4.18 0.64 -0.15
CA LEU A 363 -3.27 0.00 -1.10
C LEU A 363 -2.44 1.07 -1.80
N THR A 364 -1.45 0.66 -2.59
CA THR A 364 -0.88 1.57 -3.58
C THR A 364 -1.93 1.97 -4.62
N ASN A 365 -1.72 3.05 -5.35
CA ASN A 365 -2.66 3.47 -6.39
C ASN A 365 -2.82 2.42 -7.50
N TRP A 366 -1.72 1.76 -7.90
CA TRP A 366 -1.74 0.72 -8.94
C TRP A 366 -2.38 -0.58 -8.45
N ASP A 367 -2.15 -1.00 -7.21
CA ASP A 367 -2.80 -2.19 -6.64
C ASP A 367 -4.31 -1.98 -6.48
N ALA A 368 -4.72 -0.80 -6.00
CA ALA A 368 -6.13 -0.42 -5.89
C ALA A 368 -6.84 -0.38 -7.25
N ALA A 369 -6.17 0.14 -8.28
CA ALA A 369 -6.69 0.15 -9.64
C ALA A 369 -6.80 -1.26 -10.22
N THR A 370 -5.79 -2.11 -10.02
CA THR A 370 -5.79 -3.52 -10.46
C THR A 370 -6.92 -4.30 -9.81
N LEU A 371 -7.06 -4.21 -8.48
CA LEU A 371 -8.16 -4.85 -7.75
C LEU A 371 -9.53 -4.29 -8.19
N GLY A 372 -9.63 -2.96 -8.32
CA GLY A 372 -10.87 -2.28 -8.72
C GLY A 372 -11.40 -2.72 -10.08
N LYS A 373 -10.52 -2.99 -11.05
CA LYS A 373 -10.89 -3.52 -12.38
C LYS A 373 -11.38 -4.98 -12.32
N ALA A 374 -10.96 -5.75 -11.31
CA ALA A 374 -11.23 -7.19 -11.20
C ALA A 374 -12.45 -7.53 -10.33
N VAL A 375 -12.90 -6.62 -9.47
CA VAL A 375 -14.09 -6.81 -8.62
C VAL A 375 -15.33 -6.15 -9.25
N SER A 376 -16.51 -6.58 -8.80
CA SER A 376 -17.78 -6.02 -9.22
C SER A 376 -18.71 -5.81 -8.03
N LYS A 377 -19.78 -5.03 -8.22
CA LYS A 377 -20.85 -4.88 -7.21
C LYS A 377 -21.32 -6.25 -6.73
N GLY A 378 -21.35 -6.46 -5.43
CA GLY A 378 -21.72 -7.73 -4.79
C GLY A 378 -20.54 -8.67 -4.50
N THR A 379 -19.32 -8.42 -5.03
CA THR A 379 -18.15 -9.24 -4.66
C THR A 379 -17.97 -9.24 -3.15
N PRO A 380 -17.98 -10.42 -2.47
CA PRO A 380 -17.78 -10.52 -1.04
C PRO A 380 -16.39 -10.03 -0.62
N VAL A 381 -16.34 -9.30 0.50
CA VAL A 381 -15.12 -8.81 1.15
C VAL A 381 -15.13 -9.28 2.60
N VAL A 382 -14.22 -10.18 2.95
CA VAL A 382 -14.13 -10.84 4.24
C VAL A 382 -12.94 -10.31 5.02
N PHE A 383 -13.15 -9.80 6.20
CA PHE A 383 -12.09 -9.41 7.12
C PHE A 383 -11.73 -10.58 8.02
N VAL A 384 -10.47 -10.99 8.04
CA VAL A 384 -9.93 -12.10 8.83
C VAL A 384 -8.76 -11.64 9.71
N GLY A 385 -8.45 -12.47 10.71
CA GLY A 385 -7.37 -12.17 11.65
C GLY A 385 -7.74 -11.05 12.64
N GLN A 386 -6.84 -10.77 13.57
CA GLN A 386 -6.94 -9.64 14.50
C GLN A 386 -5.95 -8.56 14.09
N THR A 387 -6.30 -7.29 14.30
CA THR A 387 -5.37 -6.19 14.06
C THR A 387 -4.18 -6.35 15.00
N THR A 388 -2.98 -6.43 14.44
CA THR A 388 -1.74 -6.42 15.23
C THR A 388 -1.63 -5.08 15.94
N LYS A 389 -1.31 -5.12 17.24
CA LYS A 389 -1.00 -3.90 17.99
C LYS A 389 0.32 -3.36 17.45
N SER A 390 0.27 -2.27 16.70
CA SER A 390 1.45 -1.48 16.31
C SER A 390 1.79 -0.50 17.42
#